data_00f6099ed6ad43e7265848e2e9650cff
#
_entry.id   00f6099ed6ad43e7265848e2e9650cff
#
_cell.length_a   1.000
_cell.length_b   1.000
_cell.length_c   1.000
_cell.angle_alpha   90.00
_cell.angle_beta   90.00
_cell.angle_gamma   90.00
#
_symmetry.space_group_name_H-M   'P 1'
#
loop_
_entity.id
_entity.type
_entity.pdbx_description
1 polymer ?
#
loop_
_entity_poly.entity_id
_entity_poly.type
_entity_poly.pdbx_seq_one_letter_code
_entity_poly.pdbx_strand_id
1 'polypeptide(L)'
;MSKIRIGLIGAGPITSKHLDVIADIDCIEAVGITSRTRSKSEHVAQEYGISVCSDDVESLIKKARPDALMILVSVEQTYQVASDIMPYGLPLFIEKPPGLNPDETKILASLAQKHSVQTMVGFNRRYYSVFRKGLDMVRDKGPLLGISVEGHERFWKIKDDLSDIKRSKWIYANSTHTIDLLRYFGGEPHNINVINRSLFEKNGDQFAAIMNFDSGAIGSYNAHWYSPGGWNAVLYGDGVTVEFKPLESCTWTDKQFKTHEIKPDDVDQKYKPGFYEQMKAFGEMVSNDSLSLPGQDLPAAYKTMQLAESISAKA
;
A
#
# COMPACT_ATOMS: atom_id res chain seq x y z
N MET A 1 2.41 -29.32 2.42
CA MET A 1 2.83 -28.57 1.22
C MET A 1 4.18 -27.98 1.50
N SER A 2 5.08 -27.86 0.50
CA SER A 2 6.34 -27.13 0.67
C SER A 2 6.04 -25.65 0.91
N LYS A 3 6.84 -24.98 1.76
CA LYS A 3 6.73 -23.53 1.94
C LYS A 3 7.11 -22.80 0.66
N ILE A 4 6.46 -21.68 0.41
CA ILE A 4 6.83 -20.74 -0.65
C ILE A 4 8.10 -20.03 -0.25
N ARG A 5 9.09 -20.06 -1.09
CA ARG A 5 10.45 -19.56 -0.87
C ARG A 5 10.58 -18.13 -1.38
N ILE A 6 10.78 -17.16 -0.49
CA ILE A 6 10.84 -15.74 -0.82
C ILE A 6 12.27 -15.22 -0.79
N GLY A 7 12.69 -14.58 -1.89
CA GLY A 7 13.91 -13.79 -1.96
C GLY A 7 13.63 -12.30 -1.69
N LEU A 8 14.45 -11.66 -0.86
CA LEU A 8 14.25 -10.28 -0.44
C LEU A 8 15.28 -9.36 -1.10
N ILE A 9 14.83 -8.24 -1.65
CA ILE A 9 15.67 -7.21 -2.26
C ILE A 9 15.47 -5.92 -1.46
N GLY A 10 16.45 -5.59 -0.62
CA GLY A 10 16.41 -4.49 0.33
C GLY A 10 16.48 -4.97 1.78
N ALA A 11 17.20 -4.20 2.62
CA ALA A 11 17.42 -4.45 4.04
C ALA A 11 17.12 -3.17 4.86
N GLY A 12 16.02 -2.49 4.52
CA GLY A 12 15.55 -1.29 5.21
C GLY A 12 14.61 -1.64 6.37
N PRO A 13 14.14 -0.63 7.13
CA PRO A 13 13.23 -0.85 8.28
C PRO A 13 11.92 -1.56 7.91
N ILE A 14 11.47 -1.43 6.65
CA ILE A 14 10.25 -2.11 6.20
C ILE A 14 10.46 -3.62 6.04
N THR A 15 11.69 -4.04 5.74
CA THR A 15 12.06 -5.44 5.57
C THR A 15 11.85 -6.23 6.86
N SER A 16 12.26 -5.68 8.00
CA SER A 16 12.02 -6.31 9.32
C SER A 16 10.52 -6.48 9.60
N LYS A 17 9.70 -5.49 9.24
CA LYS A 17 8.24 -5.58 9.42
C LYS A 17 7.58 -6.70 8.58
N HIS A 18 8.09 -6.95 7.39
CA HIS A 18 7.65 -8.09 6.59
C HIS A 18 8.18 -9.41 7.17
N LEU A 19 9.42 -9.44 7.61
CA LEU A 19 10.03 -10.64 8.19
C LEU A 19 9.40 -11.06 9.52
N ASP A 20 9.04 -10.09 10.39
CA ASP A 20 8.28 -10.35 11.62
C ASP A 20 7.00 -11.14 11.34
N VAL A 21 6.33 -10.82 10.24
CA VAL A 21 5.08 -11.48 9.81
C VAL A 21 5.36 -12.82 9.13
N ILE A 22 6.33 -12.86 8.21
CA ILE A 22 6.68 -14.08 7.46
C ILE A 22 7.09 -15.20 8.42
N ALA A 23 7.76 -14.88 9.52
CA ALA A 23 8.17 -15.85 10.53
C ALA A 23 6.99 -16.62 11.16
N ASP A 24 5.80 -16.00 11.21
CA ASP A 24 4.59 -16.57 11.81
C ASP A 24 3.59 -17.11 10.77
N ILE A 25 3.92 -17.12 9.48
CA ILE A 25 3.08 -17.70 8.41
C ILE A 25 3.67 -19.04 7.97
N ASP A 26 2.95 -20.11 8.23
CA ASP A 26 3.44 -21.47 8.00
C ASP A 26 3.77 -21.79 6.53
N CYS A 27 3.09 -21.14 5.58
CA CYS A 27 3.21 -21.47 4.16
C CYS A 27 4.29 -20.66 3.42
N ILE A 28 5.00 -19.73 4.08
CA ILE A 28 6.00 -18.86 3.47
C ILE A 28 7.31 -18.95 4.25
N GLU A 29 8.45 -18.81 3.58
CA GLU A 29 9.76 -18.67 4.24
C GLU A 29 10.68 -17.71 3.47
N ALA A 30 11.45 -16.90 4.19
CA ALA A 30 12.50 -16.07 3.63
C ALA A 30 13.78 -16.89 3.46
N VAL A 31 14.18 -17.13 2.21
CA VAL A 31 15.32 -18.02 1.91
C VAL A 31 16.60 -17.30 1.49
N GLY A 32 16.48 -16.02 1.16
CA GLY A 32 17.63 -15.24 0.76
C GLY A 32 17.38 -13.75 0.77
N ILE A 33 18.44 -12.95 0.90
CA ILE A 33 18.38 -11.50 0.92
C ILE A 33 19.56 -10.90 0.18
N THR A 34 19.31 -9.79 -0.50
CA THR A 34 20.36 -8.90 -1.05
C THR A 34 20.01 -7.45 -0.78
N SER A 35 21.01 -6.60 -0.64
CA SER A 35 20.83 -5.15 -0.59
C SER A 35 22.09 -4.43 -1.06
N ARG A 36 21.92 -3.16 -1.49
CA ARG A 36 23.04 -2.29 -1.86
C ARG A 36 24.09 -2.15 -0.75
N THR A 37 23.67 -2.17 0.52
CA THR A 37 24.55 -2.12 1.68
C THR A 37 24.69 -3.52 2.26
N ARG A 38 25.77 -4.22 1.92
CA ARG A 38 26.03 -5.61 2.30
C ARG A 38 25.88 -5.86 3.80
N SER A 39 26.48 -5.01 4.64
CA SER A 39 26.40 -5.16 6.10
C SER A 39 24.97 -5.11 6.66
N LYS A 40 24.06 -4.38 6.01
CA LYS A 40 22.64 -4.37 6.41
C LYS A 40 21.94 -5.69 6.06
N SER A 41 22.20 -6.24 4.88
CA SER A 41 21.61 -7.55 4.51
C SER A 41 22.18 -8.70 5.35
N GLU A 42 23.47 -8.65 5.70
CA GLU A 42 24.07 -9.63 6.61
C GLU A 42 23.47 -9.56 8.02
N HIS A 43 23.26 -8.35 8.55
CA HIS A 43 22.61 -8.16 9.85
C HIS A 43 21.19 -8.74 9.86
N VAL A 44 20.37 -8.38 8.86
CA VAL A 44 19.01 -8.92 8.72
C VAL A 44 19.02 -10.44 8.53
N ALA A 45 19.93 -10.97 7.71
CA ALA A 45 20.04 -12.41 7.51
C ALA A 45 20.38 -13.15 8.80
N GLN A 46 21.27 -12.60 9.63
CA GLN A 46 21.61 -13.17 10.93
C GLN A 46 20.44 -13.11 11.91
N GLU A 47 19.74 -11.96 11.98
CA GLU A 47 18.61 -11.74 12.89
C GLU A 47 17.44 -12.69 12.62
N TYR A 48 17.12 -12.92 11.34
CA TYR A 48 15.97 -13.73 10.93
C TYR A 48 16.34 -15.15 10.45
N GLY A 49 17.60 -15.56 10.57
CA GLY A 49 18.05 -16.91 10.19
C GLY A 49 17.99 -17.18 8.68
N ILE A 50 18.11 -16.15 7.83
CA ILE A 50 18.08 -16.29 6.38
C ILE A 50 19.40 -16.88 5.88
N SER A 51 19.33 -18.05 5.25
CA SER A 51 20.52 -18.85 4.91
C SER A 51 21.39 -18.27 3.79
N VAL A 52 20.80 -17.48 2.86
CA VAL A 52 21.51 -16.92 1.71
C VAL A 52 21.55 -15.41 1.79
N CYS A 53 22.75 -14.83 1.93
CA CYS A 53 23.00 -13.41 1.74
C CYS A 53 23.86 -13.22 0.49
N SER A 54 23.38 -12.47 -0.49
CA SER A 54 24.02 -12.30 -1.80
C SER A 54 24.36 -10.85 -2.10
N ASP A 55 25.32 -10.63 -3.01
CA ASP A 55 25.77 -9.28 -3.40
C ASP A 55 24.81 -8.63 -4.41
N ASP A 56 24.11 -9.46 -5.20
CA ASP A 56 23.21 -9.05 -6.26
C ASP A 56 22.01 -10.00 -6.41
N VAL A 57 21.03 -9.60 -7.23
CA VAL A 57 19.78 -10.35 -7.44
C VAL A 57 20.04 -11.65 -8.21
N GLU A 58 20.92 -11.66 -9.19
CA GLU A 58 21.21 -12.85 -9.98
C GLU A 58 21.81 -13.95 -9.09
N SER A 59 22.79 -13.59 -8.27
CA SER A 59 23.39 -14.48 -7.27
C SER A 59 22.38 -14.96 -6.22
N LEU A 60 21.45 -14.08 -5.80
CA LEU A 60 20.34 -14.41 -4.90
C LEU A 60 19.47 -15.51 -5.52
N ILE A 61 18.96 -15.30 -6.75
CA ILE A 61 18.12 -16.25 -7.45
C ILE A 61 18.84 -17.59 -7.64
N LYS A 62 20.09 -17.57 -8.08
CA LYS A 62 20.87 -18.77 -8.34
C LYS A 62 21.12 -19.61 -7.09
N LYS A 63 21.45 -18.96 -5.96
CA LYS A 63 21.81 -19.63 -4.70
C LYS A 63 20.59 -20.01 -3.86
N ALA A 64 19.64 -19.08 -3.70
CA ALA A 64 18.47 -19.30 -2.85
C ALA A 64 17.32 -20.01 -3.59
N ARG A 65 17.25 -19.95 -4.91
CA ARG A 65 16.17 -20.51 -5.75
C ARG A 65 14.78 -20.17 -5.19
N PRO A 66 14.46 -18.86 -5.09
CA PRO A 66 13.16 -18.43 -4.57
C PRO A 66 12.04 -18.73 -5.58
N ASP A 67 10.83 -18.94 -5.05
CA ASP A 67 9.60 -19.06 -5.84
C ASP A 67 9.04 -17.66 -6.20
N ALA A 68 9.36 -16.63 -5.40
CA ALA A 68 8.95 -15.25 -5.61
C ALA A 68 9.96 -14.26 -5.00
N LEU A 69 9.90 -12.99 -5.41
CA LEU A 69 10.78 -11.93 -4.92
C LEU A 69 9.96 -10.80 -4.28
N MET A 70 10.53 -10.19 -3.24
CA MET A 70 9.99 -8.97 -2.62
C MET A 70 10.95 -7.80 -2.81
N ILE A 71 10.45 -6.70 -3.39
CA ILE A 71 11.20 -5.45 -3.60
C ILE A 71 10.88 -4.50 -2.44
N LEU A 72 11.83 -4.35 -1.53
CA LEU A 72 11.73 -3.61 -0.27
C LEU A 72 12.78 -2.50 -0.20
N VAL A 73 13.00 -1.82 -1.31
CA VAL A 73 14.00 -0.76 -1.46
C VAL A 73 13.38 0.63 -1.19
N SER A 74 14.20 1.69 -1.24
CA SER A 74 13.68 3.06 -1.13
C SER A 74 12.81 3.42 -2.34
N VAL A 75 11.84 4.30 -2.13
CA VAL A 75 10.85 4.67 -3.17
C VAL A 75 11.50 5.23 -4.44
N GLU A 76 12.67 5.88 -4.32
CA GLU A 76 13.44 6.39 -5.46
C GLU A 76 14.06 5.28 -6.32
N GLN A 77 14.15 4.06 -5.79
CA GLN A 77 14.79 2.93 -6.47
C GLN A 77 13.80 1.86 -6.90
N THR A 78 12.57 1.91 -6.40
CA THR A 78 11.57 0.85 -6.63
C THR A 78 11.34 0.60 -8.12
N TYR A 79 11.12 1.68 -8.90
CA TYR A 79 10.89 1.58 -10.35
C TYR A 79 12.07 0.89 -11.08
N GLN A 80 13.30 1.36 -10.82
CA GLN A 80 14.47 0.82 -11.51
C GLN A 80 14.69 -0.66 -11.15
N VAL A 81 14.68 -0.98 -9.85
CA VAL A 81 14.88 -2.36 -9.39
C VAL A 81 13.78 -3.29 -9.92
N ALA A 82 12.51 -2.85 -9.88
CA ALA A 82 11.41 -3.64 -10.43
C ALA A 82 11.56 -3.89 -11.93
N SER A 83 11.98 -2.86 -12.68
CA SER A 83 12.22 -2.99 -14.14
C SER A 83 13.35 -3.99 -14.44
N ASP A 84 14.44 -3.93 -13.68
CA ASP A 84 15.63 -4.77 -13.91
C ASP A 84 15.38 -6.25 -13.60
N ILE A 85 14.47 -6.53 -12.64
CA ILE A 85 14.20 -7.92 -12.23
C ILE A 85 12.99 -8.56 -12.92
N MET A 86 12.15 -7.78 -13.58
CA MET A 86 10.99 -8.28 -14.32
C MET A 86 11.33 -9.41 -15.31
N PRO A 87 12.47 -9.34 -16.06
CA PRO A 87 12.86 -10.41 -17.00
C PRO A 87 13.15 -11.79 -16.38
N TYR A 88 13.32 -11.88 -15.06
CA TYR A 88 13.52 -13.19 -14.40
C TYR A 88 12.24 -14.03 -14.34
N GLY A 89 11.06 -13.42 -14.60
CA GLY A 89 9.80 -14.16 -14.71
C GLY A 89 9.24 -14.69 -13.38
N LEU A 90 9.78 -14.26 -12.23
CA LEU A 90 9.29 -14.67 -10.92
C LEU A 90 8.16 -13.75 -10.43
N PRO A 91 7.15 -14.26 -9.70
CA PRO A 91 6.16 -13.44 -9.03
C PRO A 91 6.80 -12.38 -8.13
N LEU A 92 6.26 -11.15 -8.13
CA LEU A 92 6.84 -10.02 -7.43
C LEU A 92 5.87 -9.39 -6.42
N PHE A 93 6.34 -9.21 -5.19
CA PHE A 93 5.79 -8.21 -4.28
C PHE A 93 6.60 -6.91 -4.41
N ILE A 94 5.93 -5.80 -4.62
CA ILE A 94 6.57 -4.49 -4.80
C ILE A 94 6.04 -3.54 -3.73
N GLU A 95 6.93 -3.04 -2.84
CA GLU A 95 6.50 -2.01 -1.89
C GLU A 95 5.97 -0.78 -2.62
N LYS A 96 4.93 -0.17 -2.01
CA LYS A 96 4.35 1.06 -2.55
C LYS A 96 5.25 2.29 -2.30
N PRO A 97 5.22 3.29 -3.17
CA PRO A 97 4.63 3.25 -4.52
C PRO A 97 5.53 2.45 -5.46
N PRO A 98 4.97 1.81 -6.49
CA PRO A 98 5.78 1.08 -7.46
C PRO A 98 6.62 2.01 -8.35
N GLY A 99 6.23 3.28 -8.45
CA GLY A 99 6.96 4.36 -9.11
C GLY A 99 6.65 5.71 -8.48
N LEU A 100 7.37 6.76 -8.85
CA LEU A 100 7.17 8.13 -8.35
C LEU A 100 6.29 9.00 -9.26
N ASN A 101 5.62 8.37 -10.22
CA ASN A 101 4.61 8.96 -11.10
C ASN A 101 3.80 7.83 -11.77
N PRO A 102 2.64 8.15 -12.41
CA PRO A 102 1.83 7.15 -13.11
C PRO A 102 2.56 6.48 -14.28
N ASP A 103 3.41 7.21 -15.04
CA ASP A 103 4.09 6.66 -16.21
C ASP A 103 5.06 5.54 -15.83
N GLU A 104 5.83 5.70 -14.76
CA GLU A 104 6.70 4.65 -14.24
C GLU A 104 5.89 3.39 -13.88
N THR A 105 4.76 3.56 -13.20
CA THR A 105 3.88 2.42 -12.84
C THR A 105 3.27 1.76 -14.08
N LYS A 106 2.89 2.55 -15.09
CA LYS A 106 2.38 2.05 -16.37
C LYS A 106 3.44 1.23 -17.12
N ILE A 107 4.68 1.70 -17.13
CA ILE A 107 5.80 0.96 -17.74
C ILE A 107 6.00 -0.37 -17.01
N LEU A 108 6.00 -0.38 -15.67
CA LEU A 108 6.11 -1.62 -14.89
C LEU A 108 4.95 -2.58 -15.19
N ALA A 109 3.71 -2.09 -15.30
CA ALA A 109 2.56 -2.92 -15.66
C ALA A 109 2.72 -3.56 -17.05
N SER A 110 3.25 -2.80 -18.02
CA SER A 110 3.55 -3.30 -19.37
C SER A 110 4.68 -4.35 -19.36
N LEU A 111 5.71 -4.14 -18.54
CA LEU A 111 6.81 -5.10 -18.38
C LEU A 111 6.30 -6.39 -17.71
N ALA A 112 5.46 -6.30 -16.68
CA ALA A 112 4.86 -7.46 -16.02
C ALA A 112 4.03 -8.29 -17.02
N GLN A 113 3.23 -7.63 -17.84
CA GLN A 113 2.48 -8.30 -18.92
C GLN A 113 3.40 -8.95 -19.95
N LYS A 114 4.44 -8.23 -20.42
CA LYS A 114 5.40 -8.72 -21.40
C LYS A 114 6.14 -9.98 -20.95
N HIS A 115 6.49 -10.04 -19.66
CA HIS A 115 7.25 -11.15 -19.08
C HIS A 115 6.36 -12.16 -18.35
N SER A 116 5.02 -12.01 -18.41
CA SER A 116 4.04 -12.86 -17.70
C SER A 116 4.31 -12.97 -16.22
N VAL A 117 4.71 -11.85 -15.57
CA VAL A 117 5.02 -11.79 -14.14
C VAL A 117 3.79 -11.38 -13.35
N GLN A 118 3.42 -12.20 -12.40
CA GLN A 118 2.42 -11.83 -11.41
C GLN A 118 2.97 -10.81 -10.43
N THR A 119 2.17 -9.82 -10.11
CA THR A 119 2.60 -8.74 -9.24
C THR A 119 1.58 -8.44 -8.16
N MET A 120 2.07 -8.09 -6.96
CA MET A 120 1.27 -7.54 -5.88
C MET A 120 1.95 -6.28 -5.35
N VAL A 121 1.22 -5.16 -5.27
CA VAL A 121 1.75 -3.90 -4.75
C VAL A 121 1.35 -3.71 -3.29
N GLY A 122 2.28 -3.24 -2.46
CA GLY A 122 2.24 -3.20 -1.01
C GLY A 122 1.26 -2.19 -0.38
N PHE A 123 0.02 -2.11 -0.86
CA PHE A 123 -1.03 -1.29 -0.23
C PHE A 123 -1.63 -1.99 1.00
N ASN A 124 -0.85 -2.08 2.08
CA ASN A 124 -1.20 -2.83 3.29
C ASN A 124 -2.51 -2.39 3.95
N ARG A 125 -2.94 -1.13 3.78
CA ARG A 125 -4.19 -0.64 4.38
C ARG A 125 -5.43 -1.34 3.86
N ARG A 126 -5.42 -1.83 2.63
CA ARG A 126 -6.50 -2.66 2.09
C ARG A 126 -6.76 -3.94 2.88
N TYR A 127 -5.79 -4.34 3.72
CA TYR A 127 -5.84 -5.53 4.56
C TYR A 127 -6.10 -5.23 6.04
N TYR A 128 -6.41 -3.97 6.41
CA TYR A 128 -6.83 -3.66 7.77
C TYR A 128 -8.13 -4.37 8.11
N SER A 129 -8.13 -5.17 9.16
CA SER A 129 -9.32 -5.91 9.59
C SER A 129 -10.48 -4.99 9.96
N VAL A 130 -10.19 -3.83 10.55
CA VAL A 130 -11.20 -2.81 10.87
C VAL A 130 -11.86 -2.26 9.61
N PHE A 131 -11.14 -2.11 8.48
CA PHE A 131 -11.72 -1.63 7.23
C PHE A 131 -12.71 -2.63 6.64
N ARG A 132 -12.33 -3.93 6.62
CA ARG A 132 -13.22 -5.00 6.19
C ARG A 132 -14.48 -5.02 7.05
N LYS A 133 -14.35 -5.08 8.38
CA LYS A 133 -15.46 -5.12 9.33
C LYS A 133 -16.37 -3.89 9.22
N GLY A 134 -15.78 -2.69 9.07
CA GLY A 134 -16.53 -1.45 8.93
C GLY A 134 -17.28 -1.36 7.61
N LEU A 135 -16.67 -1.82 6.51
CA LEU A 135 -17.33 -1.87 5.20
C LEU A 135 -18.48 -2.89 5.18
N ASP A 136 -18.27 -4.06 5.80
CA ASP A 136 -19.31 -5.09 5.94
C ASP A 136 -20.49 -4.53 6.77
N MET A 137 -20.22 -3.79 7.87
CA MET A 137 -21.25 -3.12 8.67
C MET A 137 -22.11 -2.16 7.86
N VAL A 138 -21.50 -1.39 6.93
CA VAL A 138 -22.26 -0.52 6.02
C VAL A 138 -23.11 -1.34 5.06
N ARG A 139 -22.52 -2.35 4.42
CA ARG A 139 -23.19 -3.21 3.42
C ARG A 139 -24.37 -3.99 4.00
N ASP A 140 -24.26 -4.43 5.24
CA ASP A 140 -25.34 -5.13 5.95
C ASP A 140 -26.57 -4.22 6.21
N LYS A 141 -26.38 -2.90 6.24
CA LYS A 141 -27.45 -1.91 6.44
C LYS A 141 -28.06 -1.40 5.13
N GLY A 142 -27.31 -1.49 4.03
CA GLY A 142 -27.75 -1.00 2.73
C GLY A 142 -26.59 -0.52 1.86
N PRO A 143 -26.85 0.32 0.85
CA PRO A 143 -25.84 0.83 -0.03
C PRO A 143 -24.89 1.80 0.70
N LEU A 144 -23.63 1.84 0.25
CA LEU A 144 -22.71 2.91 0.61
C LEU A 144 -23.18 4.21 -0.05
N LEU A 145 -23.47 5.24 0.75
CA LEU A 145 -23.94 6.54 0.29
C LEU A 145 -22.79 7.51 0.02
N GLY A 146 -21.72 7.43 0.81
CA GLY A 146 -20.59 8.31 0.65
C GLY A 146 -19.35 7.87 1.39
N ILE A 147 -18.22 8.51 1.02
CA ILE A 147 -16.90 8.28 1.60
C ILE A 147 -16.22 9.63 1.82
N SER A 148 -15.69 9.86 2.99
CA SER A 148 -14.79 10.98 3.24
C SER A 148 -13.43 10.45 3.67
N VAL A 149 -12.35 10.93 3.05
CA VAL A 149 -10.97 10.58 3.42
C VAL A 149 -10.19 11.85 3.70
N GLU A 150 -9.51 11.90 4.85
CA GLU A 150 -8.58 12.95 5.20
C GLU A 150 -7.15 12.41 5.20
N GLY A 151 -6.28 13.09 4.44
CA GLY A 151 -4.87 12.77 4.28
C GLY A 151 -3.95 13.86 4.83
N HIS A 152 -4.22 14.34 6.07
CA HIS A 152 -3.38 15.37 6.69
C HIS A 152 -2.01 14.80 7.05
N GLU A 153 -0.96 15.47 6.58
CA GLU A 153 0.41 15.06 6.86
C GLU A 153 1.00 15.90 8.00
N ARG A 154 2.11 15.46 8.55
CA ARG A 154 2.90 16.25 9.51
C ARG A 154 4.16 16.79 8.81
N PHE A 155 3.96 17.41 7.66
CA PHE A 155 5.04 17.72 6.72
C PHE A 155 6.10 18.63 7.34
N TRP A 156 5.71 19.55 8.21
CA TRP A 156 6.65 20.41 8.97
C TRP A 156 7.63 19.63 9.86
N LYS A 157 7.33 18.37 10.21
CA LYS A 157 8.20 17.52 11.03
C LYS A 157 9.17 16.67 10.23
N ILE A 158 8.81 16.35 8.98
CA ILE A 158 9.51 15.32 8.21
C ILE A 158 10.21 15.87 6.97
N LYS A 159 9.85 17.06 6.50
CA LYS A 159 10.33 17.61 5.23
C LYS A 159 11.85 17.73 5.13
N ASP A 160 12.51 18.03 6.25
CA ASP A 160 13.95 18.24 6.28
C ASP A 160 14.75 16.92 6.30
N ASP A 161 14.09 15.80 6.61
CA ASP A 161 14.64 14.45 6.55
C ASP A 161 14.40 13.75 5.19
N LEU A 162 13.69 14.40 4.27
CA LEU A 162 13.37 13.86 2.97
C LEU A 162 14.39 14.29 1.92
N SER A 163 14.73 13.38 0.98
CA SER A 163 15.41 13.80 -0.24
C SER A 163 14.54 14.75 -1.06
N ASP A 164 15.15 15.63 -1.88
CA ASP A 164 14.41 16.55 -2.75
C ASP A 164 13.45 15.82 -3.69
N ILE A 165 13.86 14.66 -4.19
CA ILE A 165 13.03 13.81 -5.05
C ILE A 165 11.79 13.35 -4.27
N LYS A 166 11.99 12.74 -3.10
CA LYS A 166 10.90 12.22 -2.27
C LYS A 166 9.96 13.34 -1.80
N ARG A 167 10.52 14.49 -1.42
CA ARG A 167 9.77 15.67 -1.03
C ARG A 167 8.89 16.18 -2.17
N SER A 168 9.45 16.35 -3.37
CA SER A 168 8.73 16.82 -4.54
C SER A 168 7.66 15.84 -5.08
N LYS A 169 7.77 14.56 -4.73
CA LYS A 169 6.88 13.47 -5.15
C LYS A 169 6.07 12.88 -3.98
N TRP A 170 5.92 13.63 -2.88
CA TRP A 170 5.29 13.14 -1.65
C TRP A 170 3.88 12.60 -1.84
N ILE A 171 3.09 13.22 -2.73
CA ILE A 171 1.74 12.73 -3.04
C ILE A 171 1.74 11.28 -3.52
N TYR A 172 2.73 10.88 -4.30
CA TYR A 172 2.91 9.50 -4.75
C TYR A 172 3.62 8.66 -3.68
N ALA A 173 4.66 9.21 -3.05
CA ALA A 173 5.48 8.49 -2.10
C ALA A 173 4.71 8.09 -0.82
N ASN A 174 3.77 8.91 -0.37
CA ASN A 174 3.05 8.69 0.90
C ASN A 174 1.53 8.82 0.77
N SER A 175 1.00 9.90 0.19
CA SER A 175 -0.45 10.18 0.21
C SER A 175 -1.27 9.17 -0.62
N THR A 176 -0.64 8.38 -1.49
CA THR A 176 -1.29 7.24 -2.17
C THR A 176 -1.92 6.25 -1.20
N HIS A 177 -1.45 6.16 0.04
CA HIS A 177 -2.08 5.35 1.06
C HIS A 177 -3.51 5.78 1.42
N THR A 178 -3.76 7.08 1.50
CA THR A 178 -5.09 7.63 1.79
C THR A 178 -5.92 7.78 0.53
N ILE A 179 -5.30 8.16 -0.58
CA ILE A 179 -5.99 8.27 -1.89
C ILE A 179 -6.52 6.90 -2.34
N ASP A 180 -5.77 5.84 -2.11
CA ASP A 180 -6.19 4.47 -2.43
C ASP A 180 -7.43 4.01 -1.66
N LEU A 181 -7.70 4.56 -0.47
CA LEU A 181 -8.89 4.23 0.31
C LEU A 181 -10.18 4.64 -0.39
N LEU A 182 -10.16 5.72 -1.19
CA LEU A 182 -11.30 6.10 -2.01
C LEU A 182 -11.69 4.96 -2.97
N ARG A 183 -10.67 4.38 -3.64
CA ARG A 183 -10.87 3.24 -4.54
C ARG A 183 -11.20 1.94 -3.81
N TYR A 184 -10.60 1.74 -2.64
CA TYR A 184 -10.87 0.55 -1.83
C TYR A 184 -12.34 0.47 -1.37
N PHE A 185 -12.88 1.57 -0.87
CA PHE A 185 -14.25 1.63 -0.36
C PHE A 185 -15.29 1.87 -1.45
N GLY A 186 -15.02 2.77 -2.41
CA GLY A 186 -15.98 3.23 -3.40
C GLY A 186 -15.91 2.54 -4.75
N GLY A 187 -14.79 1.94 -5.08
CA GLY A 187 -14.51 1.45 -6.43
C GLY A 187 -13.81 2.50 -7.30
N GLU A 188 -13.96 2.43 -8.61
CA GLU A 188 -13.31 3.38 -9.52
C GLU A 188 -14.06 4.73 -9.51
N PRO A 189 -13.35 5.84 -9.26
CA PRO A 189 -13.98 7.16 -9.24
C PRO A 189 -14.08 7.77 -10.64
N HIS A 190 -15.10 8.60 -10.85
CA HIS A 190 -15.24 9.47 -12.01
C HIS A 190 -15.78 10.85 -11.64
N ASN A 191 -15.84 11.76 -12.62
CA ASN A 191 -16.27 13.15 -12.43
C ASN A 191 -15.51 13.83 -11.28
N ILE A 192 -14.18 13.73 -11.30
CA ILE A 192 -13.32 14.24 -10.24
C ILE A 192 -13.17 15.75 -10.40
N ASN A 193 -13.65 16.52 -9.40
CA ASN A 193 -13.48 17.96 -9.31
C ASN A 193 -12.45 18.25 -8.21
N VAL A 194 -11.44 19.04 -8.52
CA VAL A 194 -10.29 19.26 -7.64
C VAL A 194 -10.05 20.75 -7.41
N ILE A 195 -9.70 21.10 -6.18
CA ILE A 195 -9.10 22.37 -5.80
C ILE A 195 -7.82 22.05 -5.06
N ASN A 196 -6.70 22.59 -5.52
CA ASN A 196 -5.42 22.44 -4.84
C ASN A 196 -4.68 23.77 -4.71
N ARG A 197 -3.76 23.84 -3.76
CA ARG A 197 -2.94 25.01 -3.46
C ARG A 197 -1.52 24.59 -3.12
N SER A 198 -0.60 25.52 -3.37
CA SER A 198 0.84 25.40 -3.10
C SER A 198 1.26 26.60 -2.25
N LEU A 199 1.06 26.53 -0.93
CA LEU A 199 1.46 27.61 -0.01
C LEU A 199 2.89 27.46 0.48
N PHE A 200 3.29 26.26 0.82
CA PHE A 200 4.59 25.94 1.40
C PHE A 200 5.42 25.04 0.48
N GLU A 201 4.78 24.12 -0.23
CA GLU A 201 5.42 23.17 -1.13
C GLU A 201 5.07 23.44 -2.60
N LYS A 202 6.12 23.58 -3.44
CA LYS A 202 5.98 23.93 -4.88
C LYS A 202 4.99 23.01 -5.64
N ASN A 203 4.92 21.74 -5.26
CA ASN A 203 4.12 20.73 -5.96
C ASN A 203 2.76 20.46 -5.28
N GLY A 204 2.32 21.35 -4.38
CA GLY A 204 1.06 21.23 -3.66
C GLY A 204 1.23 20.79 -2.22
N ASP A 205 0.42 21.34 -1.32
CA ASP A 205 0.35 21.00 0.09
C ASP A 205 -1.07 21.12 0.67
N GLN A 206 -2.02 21.53 -0.18
CA GLN A 206 -3.46 21.55 0.13
C GLN A 206 -4.22 20.96 -1.05
N PHE A 207 -5.06 19.98 -0.77
CA PHE A 207 -5.82 19.26 -1.78
C PHE A 207 -7.25 19.05 -1.27
N ALA A 208 -8.24 19.35 -2.12
CA ALA A 208 -9.63 19.01 -1.92
C ALA A 208 -10.17 18.42 -3.22
N ALA A 209 -10.84 17.27 -3.15
CA ALA A 209 -11.46 16.65 -4.30
C ALA A 209 -12.84 16.09 -3.95
N ILE A 210 -13.76 16.17 -4.91
CA ILE A 210 -15.08 15.52 -4.86
C ILE A 210 -15.22 14.66 -6.11
N MET A 211 -15.78 13.46 -5.97
CA MET A 211 -15.90 12.49 -7.04
C MET A 211 -17.15 11.62 -6.89
N ASN A 212 -17.58 11.00 -7.97
CA ASN A 212 -18.65 9.99 -7.99
C ASN A 212 -18.03 8.60 -8.17
N PHE A 213 -18.76 7.58 -7.72
CA PHE A 213 -18.44 6.17 -7.95
C PHE A 213 -19.57 5.48 -8.71
N ASP A 214 -19.28 4.38 -9.40
CA ASP A 214 -20.27 3.56 -10.12
C ASP A 214 -21.41 3.06 -9.20
N SER A 215 -21.12 2.87 -7.92
CA SER A 215 -22.12 2.50 -6.90
C SER A 215 -23.17 3.58 -6.62
N GLY A 216 -22.98 4.81 -7.15
CA GLY A 216 -23.79 5.98 -6.80
C GLY A 216 -23.30 6.74 -5.55
N ALA A 217 -22.31 6.23 -4.84
CA ALA A 217 -21.72 6.91 -3.70
C ALA A 217 -20.97 8.19 -4.13
N ILE A 218 -20.91 9.18 -3.23
CA ILE A 218 -20.12 10.40 -3.41
C ILE A 218 -18.87 10.30 -2.54
N GLY A 219 -17.71 10.57 -3.12
CA GLY A 219 -16.42 10.61 -2.41
C GLY A 219 -15.88 12.02 -2.20
N SER A 220 -15.23 12.24 -1.08
CA SER A 220 -14.44 13.45 -0.83
C SER A 220 -13.06 13.11 -0.30
N TYR A 221 -12.07 13.89 -0.72
CA TYR A 221 -10.69 13.83 -0.23
C TYR A 221 -10.24 15.22 0.21
N ASN A 222 -9.68 15.33 1.43
CA ASN A 222 -9.11 16.57 1.94
C ASN A 222 -7.72 16.29 2.53
N ALA A 223 -6.74 17.11 2.17
CA ALA A 223 -5.41 17.00 2.73
C ALA A 223 -4.78 18.40 2.92
N HIS A 224 -4.32 18.67 4.14
CA HIS A 224 -3.61 19.90 4.52
C HIS A 224 -2.31 19.49 5.21
N TRP A 225 -1.20 19.49 4.47
CA TRP A 225 0.05 18.88 4.93
C TRP A 225 0.74 19.63 6.06
N TYR A 226 0.39 20.91 6.26
CA TYR A 226 0.93 21.77 7.32
C TYR A 226 -0.05 22.01 8.47
N SER A 227 -1.18 21.29 8.50
CA SER A 227 -2.15 21.37 9.60
C SER A 227 -2.04 20.15 10.51
N PRO A 228 -2.09 20.34 11.86
CA PRO A 228 -2.23 19.22 12.78
C PRO A 228 -3.45 18.38 12.43
N GLY A 229 -3.24 17.09 12.32
CA GLY A 229 -4.26 16.14 11.95
C GLY A 229 -3.63 14.77 11.78
N GLY A 230 -4.33 13.90 11.19
CA GLY A 230 -3.89 12.55 10.87
C GLY A 230 -4.67 12.05 9.68
N TRP A 231 -4.51 10.79 9.41
CA TRP A 231 -5.28 10.12 8.39
C TRP A 231 -6.55 9.55 9.02
N ASN A 232 -7.66 9.80 8.37
CA ASN A 232 -8.94 9.20 8.74
C ASN A 232 -9.79 8.91 7.52
N ALA A 233 -10.79 8.06 7.69
CA ALA A 233 -11.81 7.80 6.71
C ALA A 233 -13.16 7.64 7.37
N VAL A 234 -14.22 8.05 6.68
CA VAL A 234 -15.61 7.91 7.14
C VAL A 234 -16.42 7.30 6.01
N LEU A 235 -17.21 6.28 6.34
CA LEU A 235 -18.17 5.66 5.43
C LEU A 235 -19.59 6.04 5.89
N TYR A 236 -20.41 6.48 4.96
CA TYR A 236 -21.81 6.83 5.18
C TYR A 236 -22.70 5.78 4.53
N GLY A 237 -23.55 5.12 5.33
CA GLY A 237 -24.51 4.13 4.87
C GLY A 237 -25.93 4.46 5.32
N ASP A 238 -26.93 3.65 4.99
CA ASP A 238 -28.31 3.84 5.43
C ASP A 238 -28.43 3.66 6.95
N GLY A 239 -28.51 4.79 7.65
CA GLY A 239 -28.63 4.82 9.12
C GLY A 239 -27.44 4.30 9.87
N VAL A 240 -26.26 4.36 9.25
CA VAL A 240 -24.99 4.01 9.86
C VAL A 240 -23.89 4.93 9.35
N THR A 241 -23.03 5.39 10.25
CA THR A 241 -21.79 6.06 9.91
C THR A 241 -20.66 5.26 10.55
N VAL A 242 -19.64 4.90 9.76
CA VAL A 242 -18.46 4.18 10.24
C VAL A 242 -17.26 5.12 10.14
N GLU A 243 -16.54 5.33 11.23
CA GLU A 243 -15.39 6.22 11.31
C GLU A 243 -14.12 5.45 11.66
N PHE A 244 -13.05 5.69 10.88
CA PHE A 244 -11.71 5.17 11.11
C PHE A 244 -10.80 6.35 11.50
N LYS A 245 -10.60 6.55 12.81
CA LYS A 245 -9.80 7.67 13.37
C LYS A 245 -9.14 7.30 14.70
N PRO A 246 -7.78 7.09 14.71
CA PRO A 246 -6.93 6.95 13.51
C PRO A 246 -7.38 5.77 12.62
N LEU A 247 -6.75 5.59 11.45
CA LEU A 247 -7.15 4.54 10.50
C LEU A 247 -7.16 3.10 11.08
N GLU A 248 -6.36 2.87 12.12
CA GLU A 248 -6.24 1.60 12.83
C GLU A 248 -7.39 1.34 13.83
N SER A 249 -8.22 2.36 14.12
CA SER A 249 -9.38 2.29 15.01
C SER A 249 -10.66 2.36 14.20
N CYS A 250 -11.72 1.75 14.70
CA CYS A 250 -13.02 1.79 14.04
C CYS A 250 -14.15 1.97 15.05
N THR A 251 -15.01 2.94 14.79
CA THR A 251 -16.28 3.11 15.48
C THR A 251 -17.42 3.22 14.47
N TRP A 252 -18.64 2.89 14.89
CA TRP A 252 -19.82 3.14 14.08
C TRP A 252 -20.95 3.73 14.91
N THR A 253 -21.75 4.59 14.32
CA THR A 253 -22.88 5.28 14.94
C THR A 253 -24.18 4.86 14.28
N ASP A 254 -25.17 4.48 15.06
CA ASP A 254 -26.48 4.04 14.62
C ASP A 254 -27.51 5.19 14.47
N LYS A 255 -28.75 4.85 14.05
CA LYS A 255 -29.87 5.81 13.89
C LYS A 255 -30.31 6.50 15.20
N GLN A 256 -29.93 5.96 16.36
CA GLN A 256 -30.16 6.53 17.68
C GLN A 256 -29.00 7.40 18.16
N PHE A 257 -28.02 7.66 17.29
CA PHE A 257 -26.78 8.39 17.59
C PHE A 257 -25.90 7.71 18.67
N LYS A 258 -26.08 6.42 18.87
CA LYS A 258 -25.22 5.65 19.77
C LYS A 258 -24.01 5.15 19.00
N THR A 259 -22.83 5.39 19.60
CA THR A 259 -21.54 4.96 19.04
C THR A 259 -21.09 3.63 19.64
N HIS A 260 -20.57 2.77 18.81
CA HIS A 260 -20.08 1.44 19.11
C HIS A 260 -18.66 1.27 18.57
N GLU A 261 -17.84 0.46 19.24
CA GLU A 261 -16.47 0.16 18.81
C GLU A 261 -16.42 -1.13 17.98
N ILE A 262 -15.58 -1.15 16.94
CA ILE A 262 -15.18 -2.35 16.22
C ILE A 262 -13.69 -2.58 16.50
N LYS A 263 -13.37 -3.70 17.15
CA LYS A 263 -11.99 -4.04 17.50
C LYS A 263 -11.26 -4.65 16.28
N PRO A 264 -9.97 -4.29 16.09
CA PRO A 264 -9.13 -4.98 15.10
C PRO A 264 -8.92 -6.45 15.47
N ASP A 265 -8.59 -7.27 14.47
CA ASP A 265 -8.18 -8.66 14.69
C ASP A 265 -6.84 -8.72 15.44
N ASP A 266 -6.58 -9.83 16.13
CA ASP A 266 -5.37 -9.99 16.97
C ASP A 266 -4.07 -9.81 16.17
N VAL A 267 -4.06 -10.24 14.91
CA VAL A 267 -2.90 -10.08 14.03
C VAL A 267 -2.59 -8.61 13.70
N ASP A 268 -3.60 -7.74 13.58
CA ASP A 268 -3.42 -6.31 13.39
C ASP A 268 -3.00 -5.58 14.68
N GLN A 269 -3.21 -6.20 15.84
CA GLN A 269 -2.70 -5.71 17.12
C GLN A 269 -1.26 -6.18 17.38
N LYS A 270 -0.93 -7.41 16.97
CA LYS A 270 0.40 -8.01 17.14
C LYS A 270 1.44 -7.42 16.18
N TYR A 271 1.05 -7.19 14.93
CA TYR A 271 1.92 -6.70 13.86
C TYR A 271 1.52 -5.31 13.39
N LYS A 272 2.31 -4.74 12.48
CA LYS A 272 1.88 -3.55 11.75
C LYS A 272 0.60 -3.90 10.98
N PRO A 273 -0.51 -3.15 11.21
CA PRO A 273 -1.81 -3.51 10.66
C PRO A 273 -1.79 -3.80 9.16
N GLY A 274 -2.50 -4.84 8.77
CA GLY A 274 -2.64 -5.31 7.39
C GLY A 274 -1.44 -6.11 6.84
N PHE A 275 -0.30 -6.14 7.52
CA PHE A 275 0.90 -6.83 7.00
C PHE A 275 0.72 -8.35 7.00
N TYR A 276 0.10 -8.91 8.03
CA TYR A 276 -0.11 -10.35 8.13
C TYR A 276 -1.01 -10.87 6.99
N GLU A 277 -2.20 -10.31 6.85
CA GLU A 277 -3.13 -10.72 5.79
C GLU A 277 -2.59 -10.40 4.38
N GLN A 278 -1.81 -9.31 4.23
CA GLN A 278 -1.16 -8.99 2.97
C GLN A 278 -0.11 -10.04 2.58
N MET A 279 0.74 -10.49 3.51
CA MET A 279 1.75 -11.51 3.21
C MET A 279 1.11 -12.88 2.97
N LYS A 280 0.05 -13.19 3.69
CA LYS A 280 -0.74 -14.41 3.43
C LYS A 280 -1.34 -14.39 2.02
N ALA A 281 -1.97 -13.27 1.63
CA ALA A 281 -2.51 -13.09 0.28
C ALA A 281 -1.42 -13.14 -0.82
N PHE A 282 -0.21 -12.64 -0.53
CA PHE A 282 0.93 -12.79 -1.45
C PHE A 282 1.33 -14.25 -1.62
N GLY A 283 1.43 -15.01 -0.53
CA GLY A 283 1.66 -16.46 -0.60
C GLY A 283 0.58 -17.21 -1.38
N GLU A 284 -0.68 -16.87 -1.15
CA GLU A 284 -1.81 -17.44 -1.90
C GLU A 284 -1.74 -17.09 -3.40
N MET A 285 -1.36 -15.86 -3.75
CA MET A 285 -1.13 -15.45 -5.14
C MET A 285 -0.08 -16.32 -5.81
N VAL A 286 1.05 -16.54 -5.16
CA VAL A 286 2.14 -17.37 -5.70
C VAL A 286 1.70 -18.83 -5.86
N SER A 287 0.92 -19.36 -4.91
CA SER A 287 0.45 -20.75 -4.94
C SER A 287 -0.63 -21.02 -5.98
N ASN A 288 -1.55 -20.06 -6.16
CA ASN A 288 -2.77 -20.23 -6.95
C ASN A 288 -2.68 -19.59 -8.34
N ASP A 289 -1.55 -18.97 -8.66
CA ASP A 289 -1.32 -18.22 -9.89
C ASP A 289 -2.39 -17.11 -10.12
N SER A 290 -2.89 -16.51 -9.04
CA SER A 290 -3.97 -15.52 -9.09
C SER A 290 -4.00 -14.62 -7.86
N LEU A 291 -4.05 -13.31 -8.07
CA LEU A 291 -4.22 -12.32 -6.99
C LEU A 291 -5.70 -12.08 -6.71
N SER A 292 -6.12 -12.37 -5.49
CA SER A 292 -7.49 -12.11 -5.02
C SER A 292 -7.65 -10.70 -4.45
N LEU A 293 -8.85 -10.15 -4.50
CA LEU A 293 -9.21 -8.93 -3.76
C LEU A 293 -8.98 -9.13 -2.26
N PRO A 294 -8.55 -8.09 -1.53
CA PRO A 294 -8.42 -6.69 -1.95
C PRO A 294 -7.05 -6.33 -2.54
N GLY A 295 -6.22 -7.31 -2.90
CA GLY A 295 -4.89 -7.10 -3.48
C GLY A 295 -4.92 -6.22 -4.73
N GLN A 296 -3.81 -5.53 -4.95
CA GLN A 296 -3.60 -4.75 -6.16
C GLN A 296 -2.36 -5.25 -6.91
N ASP A 297 -2.54 -5.57 -8.17
CA ASP A 297 -1.45 -5.73 -9.13
C ASP A 297 -0.96 -4.36 -9.66
N LEU A 298 0.03 -4.36 -10.54
CA LEU A 298 0.54 -3.13 -11.14
C LEU A 298 -0.52 -2.38 -11.98
N PRO A 299 -1.37 -3.02 -12.81
CA PRO A 299 -2.49 -2.36 -13.47
C PRO A 299 -3.46 -1.65 -12.50
N ALA A 300 -3.83 -2.30 -11.40
CA ALA A 300 -4.70 -1.70 -10.39
C ALA A 300 -3.99 -0.57 -9.63
N ALA A 301 -2.71 -0.75 -9.27
CA ALA A 301 -1.89 0.29 -8.65
C ALA A 301 -1.71 1.52 -9.56
N TYR A 302 -1.59 1.32 -10.88
CA TYR A 302 -1.53 2.42 -11.85
C TYR A 302 -2.76 3.33 -11.75
N LYS A 303 -3.96 2.79 -11.57
CA LYS A 303 -5.17 3.58 -11.38
C LYS A 303 -5.14 4.41 -10.08
N THR A 304 -4.54 3.90 -9.00
CA THR A 304 -4.31 4.69 -7.78
C THR A 304 -3.33 5.85 -8.05
N MET A 305 -2.28 5.59 -8.82
CA MET A 305 -1.32 6.64 -9.19
C MET A 305 -1.96 7.71 -10.08
N GLN A 306 -2.83 7.32 -11.03
CA GLN A 306 -3.60 8.26 -11.85
C GLN A 306 -4.57 9.10 -11.02
N LEU A 307 -5.23 8.50 -10.02
CA LEU A 307 -6.08 9.26 -9.11
C LEU A 307 -5.28 10.29 -8.30
N ALA A 308 -4.08 9.89 -7.81
CA ALA A 308 -3.18 10.82 -7.12
C ALA A 308 -2.71 11.96 -8.03
N GLU A 309 -2.44 11.68 -9.30
CA GLU A 309 -2.11 12.69 -10.31
C GLU A 309 -3.29 13.64 -10.53
N SER A 310 -4.51 13.11 -10.72
CA SER A 310 -5.72 13.91 -10.91
C SER A 310 -5.97 14.84 -9.73
N ILE A 311 -5.80 14.37 -8.49
CA ILE A 311 -5.96 15.18 -7.27
C ILE A 311 -4.89 16.27 -7.17
N SER A 312 -3.67 16.02 -7.66
CA SER A 312 -2.56 16.97 -7.60
C SER A 312 -2.41 17.83 -8.85
N ALA A 313 -3.17 17.58 -9.90
CA ALA A 313 -3.13 18.36 -11.12
C ALA A 313 -3.44 19.83 -10.81
N LYS A 314 -2.59 20.74 -11.30
CA LYS A 314 -2.87 22.19 -11.21
C LYS A 314 -4.04 22.51 -12.12
N ALA A 315 -5.02 23.22 -11.57
CA ALA A 315 -6.14 23.79 -12.34
C ALA A 315 -5.63 24.77 -13.40
#